data_6181460a2c58e36bb497908cd50e06f7
#
_entry.id   6181460a2c58e36bb497908cd50e06f7
#
_cell.length_a   1.000
_cell.length_b   1.000
_cell.length_c   1.000
_cell.angle_alpha   90.00
_cell.angle_beta   90.00
_cell.angle_gamma   90.00
#
_symmetry.space_group_name_H-M   'P 1'
#
loop_
_entity.id
_entity.type
_entity.pdbx_description
1 polymer ?
#
loop_
_entity_poly.entity_id
_entity_poly.type
_entity_poly.pdbx_seq_one_letter_code
_entity_poly.pdbx_strand_id
1 'polypeptide(L)'
;MTFLALDVGNTRLKWGVYESPEPNAKVLSHGAVFLENIDRLADEDWRDLPVPTHMLGCIVAGEAIRRRVEEQMELWDITPHWAISSVAEAGMTNGYDHPTRLGSDRWVAMIGAHARMLHQLNGAAPRPMVVVMVGTAVTVEAIDASGKFLGGFILPGHGIMLRALESGTAGLRVPTGEVCEFPTNTSDALTSGGTYAIAGAVERMVQHVRHHCGAEPACFMTGGA
;
A
#
# COMPACT_ATOMS: atom_id res chain seq x y z
N MET A 1 -3.58 24.13 9.97
CA MET A 1 -2.98 23.86 8.63
C MET A 1 -3.38 22.45 8.26
N THR A 2 -4.28 22.30 7.30
CA THR A 2 -4.83 20.99 6.92
C THR A 2 -3.98 20.35 5.82
N PHE A 3 -3.82 19.04 5.87
CA PHE A 3 -2.98 18.29 4.96
C PHE A 3 -3.77 17.16 4.30
N LEU A 4 -3.72 17.09 2.97
CA LEU A 4 -4.35 16.02 2.19
C LEU A 4 -3.30 14.97 1.81
N ALA A 5 -3.54 13.71 2.19
CA ALA A 5 -2.77 12.56 1.72
C ALA A 5 -3.59 11.79 0.68
N LEU A 6 -2.96 11.43 -0.46
CA LEU A 6 -3.57 10.63 -1.52
C LEU A 6 -2.77 9.37 -1.81
N ASP A 7 -3.48 8.24 -1.97
CA ASP A 7 -2.95 6.97 -2.48
C ASP A 7 -3.78 6.55 -3.69
N VAL A 8 -3.21 6.69 -4.89
CA VAL A 8 -3.89 6.43 -6.16
C VAL A 8 -3.34 5.15 -6.78
N GLY A 9 -3.93 4.03 -6.38
CA GLY A 9 -3.65 2.71 -6.93
C GLY A 9 -4.37 2.42 -8.24
N ASN A 10 -4.15 1.22 -8.81
CA ASN A 10 -4.75 0.83 -10.09
C ASN A 10 -6.27 0.54 -10.05
N THR A 11 -6.88 0.45 -8.87
CA THR A 11 -8.31 0.14 -8.71
C THR A 11 -9.05 1.24 -7.97
N ARG A 12 -8.43 1.81 -6.95
CA ARG A 12 -9.04 2.81 -6.07
C ARG A 12 -8.10 3.97 -5.82
N LEU A 13 -8.69 5.15 -5.65
CA LEU A 13 -8.08 6.29 -4.99
C LEU A 13 -8.53 6.24 -3.52
N LYS A 14 -7.58 6.36 -2.61
CA LYS A 14 -7.80 6.55 -1.17
C LYS A 14 -7.30 7.94 -0.78
N TRP A 15 -7.98 8.57 0.16
CA TRP A 15 -7.61 9.90 0.63
C TRP A 15 -7.82 10.05 2.13
N GLY A 16 -7.04 10.95 2.73
CA GLY A 16 -7.20 11.35 4.12
C GLY A 16 -6.86 12.82 4.28
N VAL A 17 -7.72 13.55 4.99
CA VAL A 17 -7.44 14.92 5.43
C VAL A 17 -7.03 14.89 6.89
N TYR A 18 -5.88 15.47 7.17
CA TYR A 18 -5.26 15.51 8.48
C TYR A 18 -5.19 16.96 9.01
N GLU A 19 -5.14 17.11 10.31
CA GLU A 19 -5.01 18.40 10.97
C GLU A 19 -3.65 19.08 10.66
N SER A 20 -2.60 18.27 10.44
CA SER A 20 -1.25 18.73 10.08
C SER A 20 -0.48 17.61 9.33
N PRO A 21 0.68 17.92 8.71
CA PRO A 21 1.55 16.91 8.09
C PRO A 21 2.40 16.14 9.11
N GLU A 22 2.19 16.36 10.39
CA GLU A 22 3.00 15.74 11.45
C GLU A 22 2.62 14.27 11.70
N PRO A 23 3.57 13.43 12.15
CA PRO A 23 3.27 12.08 12.57
C PRO A 23 2.19 12.04 13.66
N ASN A 24 1.23 11.13 13.54
CA ASN A 24 0.08 10.98 14.44
C ASN A 24 -0.90 12.16 14.47
N ALA A 25 -0.84 13.05 13.47
CA ALA A 25 -1.84 14.09 13.31
C ALA A 25 -3.26 13.49 13.28
N LYS A 26 -4.21 14.21 13.85
CA LYS A 26 -5.61 13.77 13.86
C LYS A 26 -6.16 13.69 12.43
N VAL A 27 -6.79 12.56 12.12
CA VAL A 27 -7.56 12.40 10.88
C VAL A 27 -8.86 13.17 11.03
N LEU A 28 -9.10 14.12 10.14
CA LEU A 28 -10.32 14.93 10.10
C LEU A 28 -11.39 14.25 9.24
N SER A 29 -10.97 13.67 8.10
CA SER A 29 -11.84 12.91 7.22
C SER A 29 -10.99 11.93 6.39
N HIS A 30 -11.62 10.86 5.88
CA HIS A 30 -10.96 9.91 4.98
C HIS A 30 -12.00 9.18 4.14
N GLY A 31 -11.57 8.65 3.01
CA GLY A 31 -12.44 7.87 2.14
C GLY A 31 -11.67 7.14 1.05
N ALA A 32 -12.43 6.42 0.23
CA ALA A 32 -11.91 5.70 -0.92
C ALA A 32 -12.98 5.61 -2.01
N VAL A 33 -12.57 5.84 -3.26
CA VAL A 33 -13.43 5.70 -4.44
C VAL A 33 -12.77 4.79 -5.47
N PHE A 34 -13.58 4.12 -6.29
CA PHE A 34 -13.08 3.45 -7.48
C PHE A 34 -12.62 4.47 -8.52
N LEU A 35 -11.59 4.13 -9.32
CA LEU A 35 -11.06 5.06 -10.33
C LEU A 35 -12.10 5.52 -11.36
N GLU A 36 -13.12 4.74 -11.60
CA GLU A 36 -14.25 5.12 -12.48
C GLU A 36 -15.08 6.29 -11.92
N ASN A 37 -15.07 6.50 -10.62
CA ASN A 37 -15.85 7.54 -9.92
C ASN A 37 -15.03 8.79 -9.53
N ILE A 38 -13.77 8.90 -9.95
CA ILE A 38 -12.90 10.04 -9.60
C ILE A 38 -13.54 11.38 -9.96
N ASP A 39 -14.21 11.48 -11.10
CA ASP A 39 -14.76 12.73 -11.63
C ASP A 39 -15.92 13.31 -10.78
N ARG A 40 -16.29 12.62 -9.73
CA ARG A 40 -17.33 13.07 -8.78
C ARG A 40 -16.76 13.55 -7.44
N LEU A 41 -15.46 13.40 -7.20
CA LEU A 41 -14.85 13.70 -5.91
C LEU A 41 -15.13 15.14 -5.45
N ALA A 42 -14.95 16.12 -6.33
CA ALA A 42 -15.17 17.53 -6.02
C ALA A 42 -16.62 17.85 -5.64
N ASP A 43 -17.58 17.19 -6.30
CA ASP A 43 -19.02 17.44 -6.12
C ASP A 43 -19.64 16.58 -5.02
N GLU A 44 -19.01 15.47 -4.65
CA GLU A 44 -19.53 14.50 -3.67
C GLU A 44 -18.61 14.43 -2.44
N ASP A 45 -17.62 13.52 -2.43
CA ASP A 45 -16.82 13.19 -1.25
C ASP A 45 -15.96 14.35 -0.72
N TRP A 46 -15.51 15.25 -1.59
CA TRP A 46 -14.60 16.34 -1.22
C TRP A 46 -15.29 17.70 -1.02
N ARG A 47 -16.56 17.82 -1.40
CA ARG A 47 -17.32 19.09 -1.35
C ARG A 47 -17.24 19.79 0.01
N ASP A 48 -17.49 19.05 1.07
CA ASP A 48 -17.64 19.58 2.42
C ASP A 48 -16.40 19.33 3.30
N LEU A 49 -15.28 18.94 2.69
CA LEU A 49 -14.04 18.72 3.43
C LEU A 49 -13.39 20.04 3.86
N PRO A 50 -12.68 20.06 4.99
CA PRO A 50 -11.80 21.17 5.32
C PRO A 50 -10.80 21.41 4.20
N VAL A 51 -10.71 22.64 3.69
CA VAL A 51 -9.80 23.01 2.60
C VAL A 51 -8.37 22.67 2.99
N PRO A 52 -7.70 21.76 2.26
CA PRO A 52 -6.31 21.44 2.54
C PRO A 52 -5.41 22.61 2.14
N THR A 53 -4.38 22.88 2.92
CA THR A 53 -3.38 23.90 2.60
C THR A 53 -2.19 23.29 1.85
N HIS A 54 -1.98 21.99 1.99
CA HIS A 54 -0.92 21.22 1.33
C HIS A 54 -1.42 19.80 1.04
N MET A 55 -0.82 19.17 0.03
CA MET A 55 -1.04 17.75 -0.23
C MET A 55 0.25 17.02 -0.56
N LEU A 56 0.27 15.74 -0.28
CA LEU A 56 1.22 14.77 -0.82
C LEU A 56 0.48 13.51 -1.23
N GLY A 57 0.72 13.05 -2.44
CA GLY A 57 0.13 11.82 -2.94
C GLY A 57 1.15 10.87 -3.54
N CYS A 58 0.82 9.59 -3.61
CA CYS A 58 1.47 8.65 -4.50
C CYS A 58 0.49 8.18 -5.57
N ILE A 59 0.99 7.94 -6.78
CA ILE A 59 0.17 7.49 -7.90
C ILE A 59 0.92 6.49 -8.76
N VAL A 60 0.27 5.35 -9.02
CA VAL A 60 0.77 4.28 -9.89
C VAL A 60 -0.22 3.93 -11.00
N ALA A 61 -1.35 4.63 -11.08
CA ALA A 61 -2.42 4.42 -12.04
C ALA A 61 -2.18 5.10 -13.42
N GLY A 62 -1.05 5.76 -13.60
CA GLY A 62 -0.66 6.41 -14.84
C GLY A 62 -1.14 7.87 -14.99
N GLU A 63 -0.62 8.55 -16.01
CA GLU A 63 -0.77 9.98 -16.20
C GLU A 63 -2.22 10.43 -16.47
N ALA A 64 -3.01 9.60 -17.16
CA ALA A 64 -4.41 9.93 -17.43
C ALA A 64 -5.25 10.02 -16.13
N ILE A 65 -5.00 9.11 -15.18
CA ILE A 65 -5.68 9.14 -13.87
C ILE A 65 -5.16 10.31 -13.05
N ARG A 66 -3.85 10.58 -13.10
CA ARG A 66 -3.28 11.74 -12.41
C ARG A 66 -3.97 13.04 -12.79
N ARG A 67 -4.15 13.30 -14.09
CA ARG A 67 -4.85 14.50 -14.57
C ARG A 67 -6.28 14.59 -14.05
N ARG A 68 -7.04 13.50 -14.11
CA ARG A 68 -8.41 13.48 -13.57
C ARG A 68 -8.46 13.79 -12.08
N VAL A 69 -7.50 13.32 -11.29
CA VAL A 69 -7.40 13.65 -9.85
C VAL A 69 -7.05 15.12 -9.67
N GLU A 70 -6.09 15.66 -10.43
CA GLU A 70 -5.69 17.05 -10.36
C GLU A 70 -6.83 18.00 -10.76
N GLU A 71 -7.65 17.64 -11.76
CA GLU A 71 -8.89 18.37 -12.12
C GLU A 71 -9.87 18.44 -10.94
N GLN A 72 -10.04 17.37 -10.17
CA GLN A 72 -10.92 17.42 -8.98
C GLN A 72 -10.32 18.30 -7.86
N MET A 73 -9.01 18.47 -7.83
CA MET A 73 -8.32 19.31 -6.86
C MET A 73 -8.43 20.81 -7.17
N GLU A 74 -8.89 21.19 -8.37
CA GLU A 74 -9.21 22.59 -8.71
C GLU A 74 -10.29 23.18 -7.77
N LEU A 75 -11.04 22.34 -7.04
CA LEU A 75 -11.92 22.75 -5.93
C LEU A 75 -11.15 23.57 -4.88
N TRP A 76 -9.85 23.31 -4.73
CA TRP A 76 -8.97 23.96 -3.77
C TRP A 76 -7.80 24.62 -4.50
N ASP A 77 -7.38 25.78 -4.05
CA ASP A 77 -6.20 26.48 -4.56
C ASP A 77 -4.93 25.91 -3.94
N ILE A 78 -4.59 24.64 -4.29
CA ILE A 78 -3.41 23.94 -3.80
C ILE A 78 -2.59 23.36 -4.96
N THR A 79 -1.26 23.40 -4.81
CA THR A 79 -0.36 22.79 -5.78
C THR A 79 -0.21 21.30 -5.49
N PRO A 80 -0.51 20.39 -6.45
CA PRO A 80 -0.32 18.97 -6.27
C PRO A 80 1.17 18.60 -6.13
N HIS A 81 1.49 17.81 -5.09
CA HIS A 81 2.82 17.23 -4.90
C HIS A 81 2.72 15.70 -4.92
N TRP A 82 3.44 15.09 -5.87
CA TRP A 82 3.43 13.64 -6.04
C TRP A 82 4.79 13.06 -5.64
N ALA A 83 4.73 12.07 -4.75
CA ALA A 83 5.91 11.35 -4.32
C ALA A 83 6.52 10.55 -5.48
N ILE A 84 7.82 10.66 -5.63
CA ILE A 84 8.63 9.92 -6.60
C ILE A 84 9.65 9.11 -5.82
N SER A 85 9.82 7.84 -6.21
CA SER A 85 10.83 7.00 -5.58
C SER A 85 12.24 7.53 -5.88
N SER A 86 13.01 7.74 -4.84
CA SER A 86 14.34 8.34 -4.88
C SER A 86 15.40 7.33 -4.41
N VAL A 87 16.68 7.70 -4.51
CA VAL A 87 17.81 6.92 -4.01
C VAL A 87 17.79 6.82 -2.48
N ALA A 88 17.41 7.90 -1.82
CA ALA A 88 17.27 7.95 -0.36
C ALA A 88 16.25 9.01 0.03
N GLU A 89 15.46 8.74 1.07
CA GLU A 89 14.45 9.65 1.60
C GLU A 89 14.10 9.26 3.04
N ALA A 90 13.88 10.24 3.90
CA ALA A 90 13.38 10.05 5.28
C ALA A 90 14.12 8.96 6.09
N GLY A 91 15.45 8.89 5.96
CA GLY A 91 16.27 7.89 6.67
C GLY A 91 16.30 6.51 6.04
N MET A 92 15.64 6.32 4.91
CA MET A 92 15.71 5.08 4.12
C MET A 92 16.60 5.21 2.90
N THR A 93 17.20 4.09 2.47
CA THR A 93 17.97 3.97 1.22
C THR A 93 17.30 2.95 0.31
N ASN A 94 17.12 3.31 -0.94
CA ASN A 94 16.49 2.46 -1.94
C ASN A 94 17.53 1.53 -2.59
N GLY A 95 17.38 0.22 -2.36
CA GLY A 95 18.25 -0.81 -2.93
C GLY A 95 17.79 -1.37 -4.28
N TYR A 96 16.81 -0.73 -4.94
CA TYR A 96 16.35 -1.14 -6.26
C TYR A 96 17.41 -0.81 -7.32
N ASP A 97 17.63 -1.67 -8.32
CA ASP A 97 18.64 -1.46 -9.37
C ASP A 97 18.47 -0.10 -10.06
N HIS A 98 17.24 0.32 -10.25
CA HIS A 98 16.85 1.63 -10.76
C HIS A 98 15.86 2.28 -9.78
N PRO A 99 16.33 3.08 -8.81
CA PRO A 99 15.49 3.63 -7.73
C PRO A 99 14.20 4.29 -8.18
N THR A 100 14.24 5.04 -9.28
CA THR A 100 13.07 5.73 -9.84
C THR A 100 12.03 4.81 -10.49
N ARG A 101 12.35 3.52 -10.69
CA ARG A 101 11.40 2.51 -11.21
C ARG A 101 10.65 1.77 -10.12
N LEU A 102 11.01 1.96 -8.86
CA LEU A 102 10.22 1.45 -7.74
C LEU A 102 8.88 2.19 -7.70
N GLY A 103 7.77 1.48 -7.55
CA GLY A 103 6.45 2.10 -7.39
C GLY A 103 6.43 3.08 -6.21
N SER A 104 5.91 4.27 -6.42
CA SER A 104 5.87 5.30 -5.37
C SER A 104 5.01 4.89 -4.17
N ASP A 105 3.95 4.12 -4.39
CA ASP A 105 3.11 3.52 -3.35
C ASP A 105 3.91 2.60 -2.42
N ARG A 106 4.76 1.72 -2.98
CA ARG A 106 5.66 0.86 -2.21
C ARG A 106 6.68 1.68 -1.41
N TRP A 107 7.27 2.70 -2.06
CA TRP A 107 8.29 3.55 -1.44
C TRP A 107 7.73 4.34 -0.26
N VAL A 108 6.60 5.01 -0.41
CA VAL A 108 5.98 5.77 0.70
C VAL A 108 5.46 4.86 1.81
N ALA A 109 4.97 3.66 1.50
CA ALA A 109 4.56 2.69 2.52
C ALA A 109 5.74 2.22 3.38
N MET A 110 6.91 1.96 2.76
CA MET A 110 8.12 1.59 3.49
C MET A 110 8.63 2.76 4.36
N ILE A 111 8.64 3.99 3.83
CA ILE A 111 9.00 5.20 4.61
C ILE A 111 8.06 5.36 5.81
N GLY A 112 6.76 5.21 5.61
CA GLY A 112 5.78 5.31 6.68
C GLY A 112 5.96 4.23 7.76
N ALA A 113 6.23 2.99 7.36
CA ALA A 113 6.50 1.89 8.28
C ALA A 113 7.81 2.11 9.07
N HIS A 114 8.86 2.61 8.39
CA HIS A 114 10.14 2.93 9.02
C HIS A 114 9.99 4.05 10.05
N ALA A 115 9.34 5.16 9.70
CA ALA A 115 9.07 6.26 10.62
C ALA A 115 8.25 5.80 11.84
N ARG A 116 7.23 4.96 11.62
CA ARG A 116 6.42 4.37 12.69
C ARG A 116 7.24 3.47 13.60
N MET A 117 8.12 2.64 13.04
CA MET A 117 9.02 1.81 13.84
C MET A 117 9.93 2.66 14.71
N LEU A 118 10.60 3.67 14.15
CA LEU A 118 11.48 4.56 14.91
C LEU A 118 10.74 5.27 16.05
N HIS A 119 9.52 5.71 15.80
CA HIS A 119 8.68 6.33 16.83
C HIS A 119 8.32 5.32 17.94
N GLN A 120 7.99 4.07 17.60
CA GLN A 120 7.64 3.04 18.59
C GLN A 120 8.83 2.55 19.42
N LEU A 121 10.04 2.62 18.87
CA LEU A 121 11.25 2.15 19.54
C LEU A 121 11.68 3.07 20.70
N ASN A 122 11.23 4.32 20.75
CA ASN A 122 11.52 5.28 21.82
C ASN A 122 13.02 5.30 22.22
N GLY A 123 13.90 5.30 21.22
CA GLY A 123 15.35 5.31 21.39
C GLY A 123 16.03 3.92 21.43
N ALA A 124 15.29 2.81 21.36
CA ALA A 124 15.89 1.50 21.19
C ALA A 124 16.49 1.33 19.78
N ALA A 125 17.42 0.39 19.62
CA ALA A 125 18.08 0.15 18.35
C ALA A 125 17.08 -0.27 17.26
N PRO A 126 17.18 0.28 16.02
CA PRO A 126 16.39 -0.14 14.89
C PRO A 126 16.59 -1.64 14.59
N ARG A 127 15.55 -2.28 14.09
CA ARG A 127 15.57 -3.68 13.68
C ARG A 127 15.10 -3.81 12.24
N PRO A 128 15.42 -4.93 11.54
CA PRO A 128 14.92 -5.16 10.20
C PRO A 128 13.39 -5.21 10.18
N MET A 129 12.80 -4.95 9.02
CA MET A 129 11.35 -4.92 8.83
C MET A 129 10.92 -5.73 7.62
N VAL A 130 9.70 -6.24 7.69
CA VAL A 130 8.91 -6.71 6.55
C VAL A 130 7.66 -5.85 6.46
N VAL A 131 7.45 -5.19 5.32
CA VAL A 131 6.27 -4.36 5.06
C VAL A 131 5.39 -5.07 4.03
N VAL A 132 4.14 -5.31 4.38
CA VAL A 132 3.17 -6.04 3.55
C VAL A 132 2.04 -5.09 3.18
N MET A 133 1.78 -4.94 1.88
CA MET A 133 0.62 -4.21 1.37
C MET A 133 -0.34 -5.19 0.72
N VAL A 134 -1.56 -5.34 1.26
CA VAL A 134 -2.57 -6.28 0.75
C VAL A 134 -3.66 -5.49 0.02
N GLY A 135 -3.65 -5.58 -1.30
CA GLY A 135 -4.57 -4.87 -2.17
C GLY A 135 -4.87 -5.65 -3.45
N THR A 136 -5.08 -4.93 -4.55
CA THR A 136 -5.22 -5.51 -5.90
C THR A 136 -4.00 -6.36 -6.27
N ALA A 137 -2.81 -5.88 -5.97
CA ALA A 137 -1.60 -6.68 -5.84
C ALA A 137 -1.23 -6.81 -4.36
N VAL A 138 -0.49 -7.84 -4.01
CA VAL A 138 0.17 -7.95 -2.70
C VAL A 138 1.65 -7.71 -2.91
N THR A 139 2.22 -6.80 -2.12
CA THR A 139 3.67 -6.61 -2.08
C THR A 139 4.23 -6.95 -0.70
N VAL A 140 5.43 -7.50 -0.66
CA VAL A 140 6.11 -7.91 0.57
C VAL A 140 7.55 -7.42 0.50
N GLU A 141 7.86 -6.40 1.27
CA GLU A 141 9.11 -5.65 1.20
C GLU A 141 10.04 -5.99 2.36
N ALA A 142 11.32 -6.14 2.08
CA ALA A 142 12.36 -6.38 3.08
C ALA A 142 13.23 -5.14 3.28
N ILE A 143 13.39 -4.71 4.52
CA ILE A 143 14.21 -3.56 4.91
C ILE A 143 15.13 -3.99 6.05
N ASP A 144 16.42 -3.70 5.96
CA ASP A 144 17.36 -3.98 7.04
C ASP A 144 17.29 -2.96 8.19
N ALA A 145 18.03 -3.20 9.25
CA ALA A 145 18.05 -2.35 10.43
C ALA A 145 18.63 -0.94 10.18
N SER A 146 19.35 -0.73 9.07
CA SER A 146 19.85 0.58 8.67
C SER A 146 18.84 1.42 7.89
N GLY A 147 17.66 0.86 7.58
CA GLY A 147 16.66 1.48 6.71
C GLY A 147 16.90 1.24 5.22
N LYS A 148 17.78 0.29 4.86
CA LYS A 148 18.01 -0.05 3.46
C LYS A 148 16.94 -1.02 2.97
N PHE A 149 16.22 -0.65 1.91
CA PHE A 149 15.35 -1.54 1.15
C PHE A 149 16.20 -2.60 0.43
N LEU A 150 16.02 -3.88 0.77
CA LEU A 150 16.79 -5.01 0.23
C LEU A 150 16.15 -5.60 -1.03
N GLY A 151 14.87 -5.41 -1.22
CA GLY A 151 14.08 -5.99 -2.29
C GLY A 151 12.72 -6.49 -1.80
N GLY A 152 11.85 -6.92 -2.72
CA GLY A 152 10.52 -7.37 -2.34
C GLY A 152 9.85 -8.25 -3.37
N PHE A 153 8.74 -8.88 -2.98
CA PHE A 153 7.88 -9.69 -3.83
C PHE A 153 6.67 -8.88 -4.29
N ILE A 154 6.18 -9.19 -5.48
CA ILE A 154 4.89 -8.72 -5.98
C ILE A 154 4.09 -9.97 -6.36
N LEU A 155 2.90 -10.12 -5.80
CA LEU A 155 1.98 -11.20 -6.07
C LEU A 155 0.62 -10.64 -6.51
N PRO A 156 -0.17 -11.40 -7.26
CA PRO A 156 -1.58 -11.07 -7.45
C PRO A 156 -2.28 -11.01 -6.08
N GLY A 157 -3.13 -10.04 -5.86
CA GLY A 157 -4.03 -10.03 -4.71
C GLY A 157 -5.04 -11.18 -4.80
N HIS A 158 -5.65 -11.53 -3.66
CA HIS A 158 -6.56 -12.68 -3.55
C HIS A 158 -7.65 -12.66 -4.64
N GLY A 159 -8.31 -11.50 -4.84
CA GLY A 159 -9.33 -11.37 -5.88
C GLY A 159 -8.82 -11.54 -7.31
N ILE A 160 -7.57 -11.18 -7.62
CA ILE A 160 -6.97 -11.44 -8.94
C ILE A 160 -6.70 -12.94 -9.11
N MET A 161 -6.18 -13.62 -8.07
CA MET A 161 -5.94 -15.07 -8.11
C MET A 161 -7.22 -15.83 -8.40
N LEU A 162 -8.32 -15.50 -7.70
CA LEU A 162 -9.61 -16.14 -7.91
C LEU A 162 -10.16 -15.90 -9.33
N ARG A 163 -10.14 -14.64 -9.80
CA ARG A 163 -10.60 -14.31 -11.18
C ARG A 163 -9.76 -14.98 -12.23
N ALA A 164 -8.45 -15.12 -12.05
CA ALA A 164 -7.58 -15.81 -13.00
C ALA A 164 -7.94 -17.30 -13.11
N LEU A 165 -8.25 -17.96 -12.01
CA LEU A 165 -8.71 -19.35 -11.99
C LEU A 165 -10.12 -19.48 -12.58
N GLU A 166 -11.03 -18.58 -12.25
CA GLU A 166 -12.39 -18.53 -12.80
C GLU A 166 -12.38 -18.37 -14.33
N SER A 167 -11.53 -17.47 -14.85
CA SER A 167 -11.44 -17.21 -16.29
C SER A 167 -10.65 -18.27 -17.06
N GLY A 168 -9.68 -18.90 -16.40
CA GLY A 168 -8.80 -19.92 -17.00
C GLY A 168 -9.31 -21.35 -16.95
N THR A 169 -10.43 -21.62 -16.26
CA THR A 169 -10.97 -22.97 -16.08
C THR A 169 -12.48 -23.03 -16.23
N ALA A 170 -12.99 -24.16 -16.75
CA ALA A 170 -14.42 -24.31 -17.01
C ALA A 170 -15.31 -24.52 -15.77
N GLY A 171 -14.74 -24.80 -14.61
CA GLY A 171 -15.50 -25.28 -13.43
C GLY A 171 -15.26 -24.52 -12.12
N LEU A 172 -14.50 -23.39 -12.13
CA LEU A 172 -14.14 -22.69 -10.88
C LEU A 172 -14.94 -21.39 -10.63
N ARG A 173 -16.14 -21.30 -11.19
CA ARG A 173 -17.11 -20.25 -10.84
C ARG A 173 -17.94 -20.67 -9.64
N VAL A 174 -17.36 -20.51 -8.46
CA VAL A 174 -18.01 -20.90 -7.21
C VAL A 174 -18.06 -19.69 -6.26
N PRO A 175 -19.00 -19.66 -5.29
CA PRO A 175 -19.02 -18.63 -4.26
C PRO A 175 -17.70 -18.59 -3.47
N THR A 176 -17.42 -17.45 -2.83
CA THR A 176 -16.34 -17.34 -1.86
C THR A 176 -16.55 -18.35 -0.73
N GLY A 177 -15.53 -19.13 -0.41
CA GLY A 177 -15.54 -20.11 0.68
C GLY A 177 -14.89 -19.57 1.96
N GLU A 178 -14.77 -20.45 2.93
CA GLU A 178 -14.08 -20.22 4.20
C GLU A 178 -12.60 -20.62 4.09
N VAL A 179 -11.75 -19.97 4.90
CA VAL A 179 -10.36 -20.39 5.03
C VAL A 179 -10.26 -21.59 5.96
N CYS A 180 -9.83 -22.72 5.43
CA CYS A 180 -9.71 -23.98 6.16
C CYS A 180 -8.30 -24.55 6.04
N GLU A 181 -7.86 -25.28 7.05
CA GLU A 181 -6.57 -25.98 7.05
C GLU A 181 -6.56 -27.11 6.00
N PHE A 182 -7.65 -27.86 5.91
CA PHE A 182 -7.86 -28.97 4.96
C PHE A 182 -9.22 -28.82 4.28
N PRO A 183 -9.34 -27.98 3.23
CA PRO A 183 -10.61 -27.76 2.56
C PRO A 183 -11.07 -28.98 1.78
N THR A 184 -12.36 -29.32 1.91
CA THR A 184 -12.98 -30.50 1.29
C THR A 184 -14.00 -30.16 0.20
N ASN A 185 -14.08 -28.89 -0.19
CA ASN A 185 -14.89 -28.41 -1.32
C ASN A 185 -14.15 -27.32 -2.09
N THR A 186 -14.59 -27.05 -3.33
CA THR A 186 -13.90 -26.13 -4.26
C THR A 186 -13.87 -24.69 -3.77
N SER A 187 -14.94 -24.19 -3.15
CA SER A 187 -15.01 -22.81 -2.66
C SER A 187 -13.96 -22.56 -1.57
N ASP A 188 -13.92 -23.42 -0.58
CA ASP A 188 -12.95 -23.34 0.53
C ASP A 188 -11.51 -23.59 0.03
N ALA A 189 -11.33 -24.50 -0.92
CA ALA A 189 -10.02 -24.80 -1.51
C ALA A 189 -9.44 -23.58 -2.25
N LEU A 190 -10.25 -22.87 -3.03
CA LEU A 190 -9.85 -21.64 -3.73
C LEU A 190 -9.53 -20.52 -2.72
N THR A 191 -10.41 -20.28 -1.76
CA THR A 191 -10.24 -19.24 -0.75
C THR A 191 -9.01 -19.51 0.13
N SER A 192 -8.85 -20.75 0.60
CA SER A 192 -7.69 -21.16 1.41
C SER A 192 -6.39 -21.07 0.61
N GLY A 193 -6.39 -21.56 -0.64
CA GLY A 193 -5.22 -21.56 -1.50
C GLY A 193 -4.69 -20.15 -1.78
N GLY A 194 -5.55 -19.19 -2.10
CA GLY A 194 -5.17 -17.79 -2.29
C GLY A 194 -4.64 -17.15 -1.00
N THR A 195 -5.30 -17.42 0.13
CA THR A 195 -4.88 -16.91 1.44
C THR A 195 -3.52 -17.47 1.85
N TYR A 196 -3.32 -18.78 1.74
CA TYR A 196 -2.05 -19.42 2.10
C TYR A 196 -0.91 -19.08 1.13
N ALA A 197 -1.19 -18.80 -0.14
CA ALA A 197 -0.18 -18.29 -1.07
C ALA A 197 0.39 -16.94 -0.60
N ILE A 198 -0.49 -16.03 -0.13
CA ILE A 198 -0.07 -14.73 0.40
C ILE A 198 0.66 -14.91 1.73
N ALA A 199 0.08 -15.65 2.68
CA ALA A 199 0.69 -15.91 3.98
C ALA A 199 2.07 -16.57 3.85
N GLY A 200 2.19 -17.59 2.99
CA GLY A 200 3.45 -18.27 2.73
C GLY A 200 4.53 -17.36 2.11
N ALA A 201 4.14 -16.39 1.25
CA ALA A 201 5.08 -15.39 0.74
C ALA A 201 5.59 -14.46 1.84
N VAL A 202 4.72 -14.05 2.77
CA VAL A 202 5.10 -13.23 3.93
C VAL A 202 6.05 -14.02 4.85
N GLU A 203 5.69 -15.25 5.21
CA GLU A 203 6.53 -16.14 6.03
C GLU A 203 7.90 -16.37 5.39
N ARG A 204 7.95 -16.58 4.08
CA ARG A 204 9.20 -16.74 3.32
C ARG A 204 10.06 -15.47 3.42
N MET A 205 9.47 -14.29 3.25
CA MET A 205 10.21 -13.04 3.37
C MET A 205 10.74 -12.84 4.80
N VAL A 206 9.95 -13.12 5.82
CA VAL A 206 10.39 -13.07 7.23
C VAL A 206 11.60 -13.99 7.44
N GLN A 207 11.57 -15.21 6.91
CA GLN A 207 12.72 -16.14 6.99
C GLN A 207 13.96 -15.61 6.26
N HIS A 208 13.79 -15.00 5.07
CA HIS A 208 14.91 -14.40 4.33
C HIS A 208 15.54 -13.24 5.11
N VAL A 209 14.73 -12.34 5.65
CA VAL A 209 15.20 -11.19 6.44
C VAL A 209 15.90 -11.68 7.72
N ARG A 210 15.30 -12.64 8.44
CA ARG A 210 15.91 -13.24 9.63
C ARG A 210 17.27 -13.83 9.31
N HIS A 211 17.39 -14.59 8.23
CA HIS A 211 18.65 -15.21 7.82
C HIS A 211 19.69 -14.16 7.40
N HIS A 212 19.29 -13.17 6.60
CA HIS A 212 20.19 -12.15 6.05
C HIS A 212 20.65 -11.15 7.11
N CYS A 213 19.76 -10.70 7.98
CA CYS A 213 20.03 -9.68 9.00
C CYS A 213 20.46 -10.25 10.36
N GLY A 214 20.31 -11.57 10.56
CA GLY A 214 20.61 -12.21 11.85
C GLY A 214 19.67 -11.81 12.99
N ALA A 215 18.51 -11.22 12.68
CA ALA A 215 17.56 -10.69 13.66
C ALA A 215 16.12 -10.87 13.19
N GLU A 216 15.18 -10.95 14.13
CA GLU A 216 13.75 -11.05 13.86
C GLU A 216 13.20 -9.72 13.34
N PRO A 217 12.57 -9.68 12.16
CA PRO A 217 12.01 -8.45 11.62
C PRO A 217 10.74 -8.01 12.37
N ALA A 218 10.52 -6.70 12.43
CA ALA A 218 9.21 -6.15 12.70
C ALA A 218 8.33 -6.28 11.45
N CYS A 219 7.09 -6.74 11.61
CA CYS A 219 6.15 -6.86 10.50
C CYS A 219 5.12 -5.73 10.56
N PHE A 220 4.99 -4.99 9.46
CA PHE A 220 3.96 -3.97 9.27
C PHE A 220 3.05 -4.40 8.13
N MET A 221 1.75 -4.36 8.36
CA MET A 221 0.76 -4.70 7.34
C MET A 221 -0.16 -3.51 7.11
N THR A 222 -0.44 -3.25 5.83
CA THR A 222 -1.40 -2.26 5.38
C THR A 222 -2.18 -2.80 4.17
N GLY A 223 -3.16 -2.06 3.72
CA GLY A 223 -3.99 -2.43 2.58
C GLY A 223 -5.45 -2.17 2.85
N GLY A 224 -6.31 -2.66 1.96
CA GLY A 224 -7.77 -2.46 2.04
C GLY A 224 -8.51 -3.52 1.22
N ALA A 225 -7.90 -4.70 1.10
CA ALA A 225 -8.53 -5.88 0.50
C ALA A 225 -8.95 -6.85 1.58
#